data_fe1a7ba8a037031d64ab0348441fc9a7
#
_entry.id   fe1a7ba8a037031d64ab0348441fc9a7
#
_cell.length_a   1.000
_cell.length_b   1.000
_cell.length_c   1.000
_cell.angle_alpha   90.00
_cell.angle_beta   90.00
_cell.angle_gamma   90.00
#
_symmetry.space_group_name_H-M   'P 1'
#
loop_
_entity.id
_entity.type
_entity.pdbx_description
1 polymer ?
#
loop_
_entity_poly.entity_id
_entity_poly.type
_entity_poly.pdbx_seq_one_letter_code
_entity_poly.pdbx_strand_id
1 'polypeptide(L)'
;MRKSVIAVALLLMLGAGNALAQGGAERELSRPIVAFMPLLVRHADTLGLDEAQRTWVNEWRATAPARRQAVEQEQLKLRQQLRAQVLTGADMGDREGIAEQIGRLETQLVNMRMNCVQAVRENLSVEQYRTLTDLYRSSQAEGDCVPGASAMCR
;
A
#
# COMPACT_ATOMS: atom_id res chain seq x y z
N MET A 1 -19.01 23.73 54.09
CA MET A 1 -19.62 23.49 52.80
C MET A 1 -18.51 23.55 51.74
N ARG A 2 -17.85 22.46 51.51
CA ARG A 2 -16.81 22.28 50.47
C ARG A 2 -16.84 20.81 50.08
N LYS A 3 -17.61 20.45 49.04
CA LYS A 3 -17.55 19.15 48.38
C LYS A 3 -17.91 19.34 46.92
N SER A 4 -17.14 18.67 46.03
CA SER A 4 -17.44 18.44 44.60
C SER A 4 -16.77 19.39 43.60
N VAL A 5 -15.48 19.21 43.36
CA VAL A 5 -14.83 19.50 42.06
C VAL A 5 -13.67 18.51 41.87
N ILE A 6 -13.93 17.23 41.75
CA ILE A 6 -12.94 16.25 41.23
C ILE A 6 -13.75 15.15 40.54
N ALA A 7 -14.13 15.33 39.31
CA ALA A 7 -14.64 14.25 38.45
C ALA A 7 -14.84 14.66 36.98
N VAL A 8 -13.87 15.30 36.32
CA VAL A 8 -13.95 15.51 34.83
C VAL A 8 -12.56 15.45 34.15
N ALA A 9 -11.61 14.72 34.64
CA ALA A 9 -10.28 14.66 34.05
C ALA A 9 -9.82 13.25 33.65
N LEU A 10 -10.70 12.30 33.34
CA LEU A 10 -10.28 10.91 33.04
C LEU A 10 -10.87 10.32 31.76
N LEU A 11 -11.20 11.12 30.74
CA LEU A 11 -11.83 10.60 29.51
C LEU A 11 -11.19 11.06 28.21
N LEU A 12 -9.92 11.47 28.19
CA LEU A 12 -9.24 11.93 26.97
C LEU A 12 -7.96 11.17 26.59
N MET A 13 -7.75 9.94 27.11
CA MET A 13 -6.54 9.16 26.80
C MET A 13 -6.79 7.87 25.99
N LEU A 14 -7.87 7.78 25.22
CA LEU A 14 -8.17 6.57 24.42
C LEU A 14 -8.09 6.76 22.90
N GLY A 15 -7.56 7.89 22.42
CA GLY A 15 -7.53 8.19 20.97
C GLY A 15 -6.18 8.01 20.26
N ALA A 16 -5.07 7.79 20.96
CA ALA A 16 -3.73 7.84 20.36
C ALA A 16 -3.15 6.48 19.90
N GLY A 17 -3.84 5.37 20.16
CA GLY A 17 -3.29 4.02 19.93
C GLY A 17 -3.32 3.52 18.48
N ASN A 18 -4.19 4.06 17.64
CA ASN A 18 -4.42 3.47 16.30
C ASN A 18 -3.51 4.02 15.19
N ALA A 19 -2.95 5.22 15.34
CA ALA A 19 -2.10 5.82 14.31
C ALA A 19 -0.72 5.15 14.19
N LEU A 20 -0.18 4.61 15.27
CA LEU A 20 1.12 3.94 15.26
C LEU A 20 1.05 2.51 14.68
N ALA A 21 -0.11 1.85 14.77
CA ALA A 21 -0.31 0.50 14.24
C ALA A 21 -0.42 0.48 12.70
N GLN A 22 -1.02 1.50 12.08
CA GLN A 22 -1.16 1.58 10.62
C GLN A 22 0.18 1.86 9.92
N GLY A 23 1.01 2.74 10.44
CA GLY A 23 2.35 3.01 9.91
C GLY A 23 3.32 1.84 10.04
N GLY A 24 3.08 0.89 10.95
CA GLY A 24 3.85 -0.34 11.10
C GLY A 24 3.51 -1.40 10.04
N ALA A 25 2.23 -1.54 9.69
CA ALA A 25 1.76 -2.50 8.70
C ALA A 25 2.28 -2.17 7.28
N GLU A 26 2.29 -0.91 6.88
CA GLU A 26 2.83 -0.47 5.59
C GLU A 26 4.34 -0.74 5.44
N ARG A 27 5.10 -0.77 6.53
CA ARG A 27 6.53 -1.08 6.52
C ARG A 27 6.83 -2.57 6.42
N GLU A 28 5.88 -3.43 6.77
CA GLU A 28 6.04 -4.88 6.69
C GLU A 28 5.75 -5.45 5.30
N LEU A 29 4.99 -4.72 4.47
CA LEU A 29 4.63 -5.15 3.13
C LEU A 29 5.62 -4.61 2.11
N SER A 30 5.84 -5.39 1.05
CA SER A 30 6.63 -4.95 -0.08
C SER A 30 5.97 -3.77 -0.77
N ARG A 31 6.79 -2.75 -1.08
CA ARG A 31 6.31 -1.61 -1.85
C ARG A 31 5.87 -2.05 -3.24
N PRO A 32 4.80 -1.47 -3.79
CA PRO A 32 4.42 -1.73 -5.17
C PRO A 32 5.57 -1.40 -6.13
N ILE A 33 5.94 -2.35 -7.02
CA ILE A 33 6.97 -2.14 -8.04
C ILE A 33 6.60 -0.95 -8.93
N VAL A 34 5.34 -0.91 -9.39
CA VAL A 34 4.74 0.23 -10.12
C VAL A 34 3.30 0.41 -9.67
N ALA A 35 2.87 1.65 -9.44
CA ALA A 35 1.49 1.98 -9.02
C ALA A 35 0.90 3.08 -9.92
N PHE A 36 0.38 2.71 -11.10
CA PHE A 36 -0.21 3.65 -12.05
C PHE A 36 -1.60 4.15 -11.67
N MET A 37 -2.44 3.34 -11.02
CA MET A 37 -3.83 3.71 -10.77
C MET A 37 -4.02 5.01 -9.97
N PRO A 38 -3.24 5.33 -8.91
CA PRO A 38 -3.36 6.62 -8.23
C PRO A 38 -3.04 7.81 -9.13
N LEU A 39 -2.06 7.68 -10.03
CA LEU A 39 -1.71 8.72 -11.00
C LEU A 39 -2.76 8.86 -12.10
N LEU A 40 -3.27 7.74 -12.60
CA LEU A 40 -4.32 7.69 -13.61
C LEU A 40 -5.59 8.43 -13.14
N VAL A 41 -5.97 8.21 -11.89
CA VAL A 41 -7.10 8.92 -11.26
C VAL A 41 -6.81 10.40 -11.09
N ARG A 42 -5.62 10.75 -10.58
CA ARG A 42 -5.23 12.14 -10.32
C ARG A 42 -5.13 12.97 -11.60
N HIS A 43 -4.64 12.37 -12.66
CA HIS A 43 -4.31 13.03 -13.93
C HIS A 43 -5.26 12.65 -15.07
N ALA A 44 -6.48 12.18 -14.76
CA ALA A 44 -7.44 11.72 -15.76
C ALA A 44 -7.74 12.77 -16.84
N ASP A 45 -7.86 14.04 -16.44
CA ASP A 45 -8.11 15.16 -17.36
C ASP A 45 -6.86 15.51 -18.18
N THR A 46 -5.69 15.56 -17.56
CA THR A 46 -4.40 15.80 -18.23
C THR A 46 -4.09 14.72 -19.26
N LEU A 47 -4.44 13.47 -18.96
CA LEU A 47 -4.29 12.33 -19.85
C LEU A 47 -5.35 12.29 -20.96
N GLY A 48 -6.39 13.13 -20.89
CA GLY A 48 -7.49 13.16 -21.85
C GLY A 48 -8.24 11.82 -21.91
N LEU A 49 -8.50 11.19 -20.73
CA LEU A 49 -9.24 9.93 -20.72
C LEU A 49 -10.65 10.11 -21.24
N ASP A 50 -11.06 9.29 -22.20
CA ASP A 50 -12.42 9.22 -22.69
C ASP A 50 -13.40 8.59 -21.67
N GLU A 51 -14.69 8.58 -21.98
CA GLU A 51 -15.73 8.07 -21.08
C GLU A 51 -15.59 6.57 -20.79
N ALA A 52 -15.22 5.78 -21.78
CA ALA A 52 -15.02 4.34 -21.64
C ALA A 52 -13.82 4.04 -20.72
N GLN A 53 -12.72 4.77 -20.91
CA GLN A 53 -11.53 4.69 -20.07
C GLN A 53 -11.81 5.10 -18.61
N ARG A 54 -12.59 6.18 -18.40
CA ARG A 54 -13.00 6.62 -17.05
C ARG A 54 -13.89 5.60 -16.37
N THR A 55 -14.82 5.00 -17.10
CA THR A 55 -15.69 3.93 -16.60
C THR A 55 -14.85 2.74 -16.16
N TRP A 56 -13.93 2.26 -17.00
CA TRP A 56 -13.02 1.18 -16.66
C TRP A 56 -12.18 1.47 -15.41
N VAL A 57 -11.62 2.68 -15.30
CA VAL A 57 -10.85 3.10 -14.11
C VAL A 57 -11.71 3.02 -12.84
N ASN A 58 -12.97 3.46 -12.90
CA ASN A 58 -13.87 3.43 -11.77
C ASN A 58 -14.24 2.00 -11.34
N GLU A 59 -14.52 1.12 -12.30
CA GLU A 59 -14.78 -0.31 -12.03
C GLU A 59 -13.57 -1.01 -11.42
N TRP A 60 -12.37 -0.75 -11.95
CA TRP A 60 -11.13 -1.26 -11.38
C TRP A 60 -10.93 -0.82 -9.93
N ARG A 61 -11.14 0.46 -9.64
CA ARG A 61 -11.05 1.01 -8.28
C ARG A 61 -12.06 0.39 -7.31
N ALA A 62 -13.23 0.03 -7.79
CA ALA A 62 -14.27 -0.56 -6.96
C ALA A 62 -13.92 -2.02 -6.57
N THR A 63 -13.17 -2.75 -7.38
CA THR A 63 -12.99 -4.21 -7.21
C THR A 63 -11.57 -4.63 -6.84
N ALA A 64 -10.55 -4.07 -7.47
CA ALA A 64 -9.17 -4.53 -7.32
C ALA A 64 -8.57 -4.32 -5.91
N PRO A 65 -8.85 -3.20 -5.19
CA PRO A 65 -8.30 -3.00 -3.85
C PRO A 65 -8.70 -4.06 -2.85
N ALA A 66 -9.95 -4.53 -2.87
CA ALA A 66 -10.44 -5.54 -1.93
C ALA A 66 -9.69 -6.87 -2.06
N ARG A 67 -9.41 -7.31 -3.31
CA ARG A 67 -8.64 -8.54 -3.57
C ARG A 67 -7.20 -8.41 -3.06
N ARG A 68 -6.56 -7.28 -3.30
CA ARG A 68 -5.21 -7.00 -2.84
C ARG A 68 -5.15 -6.98 -1.31
N GLN A 69 -6.06 -6.26 -0.66
CA GLN A 69 -6.14 -6.18 0.80
C GLN A 69 -6.30 -7.55 1.46
N ALA A 70 -7.08 -8.45 0.89
CA ALA A 70 -7.22 -9.80 1.42
C ALA A 70 -5.89 -10.56 1.44
N VAL A 71 -5.08 -10.45 0.38
CA VAL A 71 -3.74 -11.06 0.31
C VAL A 71 -2.77 -10.41 1.30
N GLU A 72 -2.78 -9.07 1.40
CA GLU A 72 -1.96 -8.31 2.35
C GLU A 72 -2.27 -8.68 3.80
N GLN A 73 -3.55 -8.81 4.15
CA GLN A 73 -3.96 -9.19 5.51
C GLN A 73 -3.51 -10.62 5.87
N GLU A 74 -3.62 -11.57 4.94
CA GLU A 74 -3.13 -12.93 5.18
C GLU A 74 -1.61 -12.96 5.32
N GLN A 75 -0.89 -12.19 4.51
CA GLN A 75 0.56 -12.06 4.63
C GLN A 75 0.97 -11.46 5.99
N LEU A 76 0.29 -10.41 6.45
CA LEU A 76 0.54 -9.81 7.78
C LEU A 76 0.29 -10.81 8.90
N LYS A 77 -0.79 -11.60 8.84
CA LYS A 77 -1.09 -12.64 9.81
C LYS A 77 0.00 -13.70 9.87
N LEU A 78 0.47 -14.19 8.72
CA LEU A 78 1.56 -15.16 8.67
C LEU A 78 2.88 -14.59 9.20
N ARG A 79 3.18 -13.31 8.93
CA ARG A 79 4.36 -12.62 9.50
C ARG A 79 4.28 -12.52 11.02
N GLN A 80 3.10 -12.24 11.58
CA GLN A 80 2.88 -12.23 13.03
C GLN A 80 3.08 -13.64 13.63
N GLN A 81 2.54 -14.67 12.98
CA GLN A 81 2.69 -16.04 13.40
C GLN A 81 4.17 -16.50 13.36
N LEU A 82 4.87 -16.19 12.28
CA LEU A 82 6.31 -16.50 12.15
C LEU A 82 7.13 -15.81 13.25
N ARG A 83 6.82 -14.52 13.53
CA ARG A 83 7.48 -13.78 14.61
C ARG A 83 7.27 -14.45 15.97
N ALA A 84 6.05 -14.87 16.27
CA ALA A 84 5.75 -15.59 17.51
C ALA A 84 6.53 -16.90 17.60
N GLN A 85 6.59 -17.69 16.54
CA GLN A 85 7.34 -18.95 16.51
C GLN A 85 8.85 -18.74 16.66
N VAL A 86 9.41 -17.71 16.05
CA VAL A 86 10.84 -17.37 16.22
C VAL A 86 11.12 -17.00 17.68
N LEU A 87 10.27 -16.22 18.32
CA LEU A 87 10.45 -15.79 19.70
C LEU A 87 10.27 -16.94 20.72
N THR A 88 9.45 -17.93 20.42
CA THR A 88 9.22 -19.11 21.30
C THR A 88 10.19 -20.26 21.04
N GLY A 89 11.06 -20.16 20.02
CA GLY A 89 12.02 -21.22 19.69
C GLY A 89 11.37 -22.45 19.03
N ALA A 90 10.25 -22.29 18.30
CA ALA A 90 9.62 -23.37 17.54
C ALA A 90 10.59 -24.05 16.56
N ASP A 91 10.29 -25.26 16.13
CA ASP A 91 11.13 -26.02 15.22
C ASP A 91 11.34 -25.31 13.87
N MET A 92 12.51 -25.54 13.25
CA MET A 92 12.88 -24.88 12.00
C MET A 92 11.91 -25.21 10.88
N GLY A 93 11.47 -26.47 10.75
CA GLY A 93 10.54 -26.89 9.69
C GLY A 93 9.19 -26.15 9.73
N ASP A 94 8.65 -25.92 10.94
CA ASP A 94 7.41 -25.15 11.09
C ASP A 94 7.59 -23.69 10.62
N ARG A 95 8.75 -23.09 10.93
CA ARG A 95 9.09 -21.73 10.51
C ARG A 95 9.31 -21.60 9.00
N GLU A 96 9.98 -22.59 8.39
CA GLU A 96 10.19 -22.65 6.95
C GLU A 96 8.87 -22.75 6.19
N GLY A 97 7.94 -23.58 6.64
CA GLY A 97 6.61 -23.70 6.02
C GLY A 97 5.82 -22.38 6.02
N ILE A 98 5.93 -21.57 7.09
CA ILE A 98 5.28 -20.23 7.12
C ILE A 98 6.04 -19.26 6.21
N ALA A 99 7.37 -19.28 6.21
CA ALA A 99 8.17 -18.41 5.35
C ALA A 99 7.88 -18.65 3.86
N GLU A 100 7.72 -19.90 3.44
CA GLU A 100 7.31 -20.24 2.08
C GLU A 100 5.90 -19.71 1.74
N GLN A 101 4.96 -19.78 2.69
CA GLN A 101 3.62 -19.22 2.47
C GLN A 101 3.69 -17.70 2.28
N ILE A 102 4.49 -16.99 3.09
CA ILE A 102 4.73 -15.56 2.91
C ILE A 102 5.32 -15.28 1.52
N GLY A 103 6.29 -16.07 1.06
CA GLY A 103 6.88 -15.93 -0.27
C GLY A 103 5.86 -16.12 -1.41
N ARG A 104 4.95 -17.07 -1.28
CA ARG A 104 3.86 -17.28 -2.27
C ARG A 104 2.90 -16.07 -2.32
N LEU A 105 2.51 -15.53 -1.17
CA LEU A 105 1.64 -14.35 -1.12
C LEU A 105 2.36 -13.10 -1.66
N GLU A 106 3.65 -12.94 -1.41
CA GLU A 106 4.45 -11.86 -2.01
C GLU A 106 4.46 -11.95 -3.53
N THR A 107 4.73 -13.15 -4.08
CA THR A 107 4.65 -13.40 -5.52
C THR A 107 3.26 -13.07 -6.08
N GLN A 108 2.20 -13.42 -5.35
CA GLN A 108 0.84 -13.09 -5.74
C GLN A 108 0.60 -11.57 -5.79
N LEU A 109 1.08 -10.81 -4.79
CA LEU A 109 0.98 -9.35 -4.77
C LEU A 109 1.74 -8.71 -5.94
N VAL A 110 2.94 -9.19 -6.26
CA VAL A 110 3.72 -8.74 -7.41
C VAL A 110 2.96 -9.01 -8.71
N ASN A 111 2.42 -10.22 -8.89
CA ASN A 111 1.64 -10.59 -10.09
C ASN A 111 0.37 -9.74 -10.23
N MET A 112 -0.36 -9.49 -9.14
CA MET A 112 -1.52 -8.59 -9.16
C MET A 112 -1.12 -7.19 -9.62
N ARG A 113 0.05 -6.71 -9.25
CA ARG A 113 0.57 -5.40 -9.67
C ARG A 113 0.95 -5.40 -11.15
N MET A 114 1.65 -6.43 -11.62
CA MET A 114 1.98 -6.56 -13.06
C MET A 114 0.73 -6.64 -13.93
N ASN A 115 -0.28 -7.40 -13.50
CA ASN A 115 -1.57 -7.49 -14.21
C ASN A 115 -2.28 -6.12 -14.25
N CYS A 116 -2.19 -5.32 -13.17
CA CYS A 116 -2.72 -3.97 -13.17
C CYS A 116 -2.00 -3.08 -14.19
N VAL A 117 -0.68 -3.12 -14.27
CA VAL A 117 0.11 -2.38 -15.25
C VAL A 117 -0.24 -2.79 -16.68
N GLN A 118 -0.38 -4.10 -16.92
CA GLN A 118 -0.77 -4.62 -18.23
C GLN A 118 -2.16 -4.14 -18.63
N ALA A 119 -3.14 -4.22 -17.72
CA ALA A 119 -4.50 -3.72 -17.97
C ALA A 119 -4.51 -2.19 -18.27
N VAL A 120 -3.71 -1.40 -17.56
CA VAL A 120 -3.54 0.03 -17.87
C VAL A 120 -3.00 0.23 -19.27
N ARG A 121 -1.98 -0.55 -19.67
CA ARG A 121 -1.39 -0.45 -21.02
C ARG A 121 -2.36 -0.81 -22.12
N GLU A 122 -3.25 -1.77 -21.89
CA GLU A 122 -4.24 -2.24 -22.87
C GLU A 122 -5.41 -1.25 -23.03
N ASN A 123 -5.72 -0.48 -21.99
CA ASN A 123 -6.84 0.46 -21.99
C ASN A 123 -6.46 1.91 -22.36
N LEU A 124 -5.16 2.22 -22.46
CA LEU A 124 -4.70 3.56 -22.84
C LEU A 124 -4.13 3.59 -24.25
N SER A 125 -4.20 4.76 -24.91
CA SER A 125 -3.43 5.00 -26.13
C SER A 125 -1.92 5.03 -25.83
N VAL A 126 -1.11 4.90 -26.87
CA VAL A 126 0.35 4.95 -26.74
C VAL A 126 0.81 6.26 -26.10
N GLU A 127 0.23 7.39 -26.53
CA GLU A 127 0.53 8.72 -25.98
C GLU A 127 0.11 8.85 -24.52
N GLN A 128 -1.08 8.41 -24.17
CA GLN A 128 -1.58 8.43 -22.78
C GLN A 128 -0.69 7.59 -21.87
N TYR A 129 -0.32 6.38 -22.32
CA TYR A 129 0.57 5.50 -21.55
C TYR A 129 1.97 6.10 -21.37
N ARG A 130 2.52 6.74 -22.41
CA ARG A 130 3.80 7.46 -22.34
C ARG A 130 3.74 8.59 -21.32
N THR A 131 2.73 9.45 -21.42
CA THR A 131 2.52 10.56 -20.48
C THR A 131 2.38 10.06 -19.04
N LEU A 132 1.61 8.99 -18.82
CA LEU A 132 1.46 8.35 -17.50
C LEU A 132 2.80 7.83 -16.95
N THR A 133 3.62 7.24 -17.81
CA THR A 133 4.95 6.74 -17.43
C THR A 133 5.88 7.88 -17.03
N ASP A 134 5.83 9.01 -17.73
CA ASP A 134 6.63 10.19 -17.40
C ASP A 134 6.18 10.84 -16.09
N LEU A 135 4.87 10.92 -15.86
CA LEU A 135 4.30 11.35 -14.55
C LEU A 135 4.75 10.43 -13.41
N TYR A 136 4.79 9.12 -13.65
CA TYR A 136 5.26 8.17 -12.65
C TYR A 136 6.75 8.40 -12.32
N ARG A 137 7.60 8.56 -13.31
CA ARG A 137 9.05 8.83 -13.12
C ARG A 137 9.27 10.12 -12.35
N SER A 138 8.54 11.19 -12.69
CA SER A 138 8.61 12.47 -11.98
C SER A 138 8.20 12.33 -10.52
N SER A 139 7.12 11.58 -10.23
CA SER A 139 6.64 11.36 -8.86
C SER A 139 7.62 10.55 -8.00
N GLN A 140 8.41 9.65 -8.61
CA GLN A 140 9.46 8.92 -7.88
C GLN A 140 10.64 9.85 -7.54
N ALA A 141 11.06 10.69 -8.48
CA ALA A 141 12.14 11.65 -8.25
C ALA A 141 11.81 12.66 -7.13
N GLU A 142 10.55 13.10 -7.04
CA GLU A 142 10.06 13.96 -5.94
C GLU A 142 9.99 13.21 -4.60
N GLY A 143 9.62 11.93 -4.60
CA GLY A 143 9.52 11.08 -3.41
C GLY A 143 10.88 10.70 -2.83
N ASP A 144 11.92 10.64 -3.65
CA ASP A 144 13.30 10.38 -3.22
C ASP A 144 14.00 11.63 -2.64
N CYS A 145 13.42 12.82 -2.84
CA CYS A 145 13.86 14.05 -2.22
C CYS A 145 13.29 14.18 -0.79
N VAL A 146 13.98 13.59 0.19
CA VAL A 146 13.63 13.76 1.61
C VAL A 146 13.93 15.20 2.02
N PRO A 147 12.95 15.97 2.58
CA PRO A 147 13.21 17.30 3.10
C PRO A 147 14.29 17.24 4.19
N GLY A 148 15.47 17.77 3.90
CA GLY A 148 16.63 17.77 4.82
C GLY A 148 17.90 17.13 4.27
N ALA A 149 17.87 16.39 3.15
CA ALA A 149 19.03 15.85 2.46
C ALA A 149 19.40 16.74 1.25
N SER A 150 19.80 17.97 1.51
CA SER A 150 20.01 19.01 0.49
C SER A 150 21.17 18.79 -0.51
N ALA A 151 21.78 17.63 -0.56
CA ALA A 151 22.98 17.42 -1.39
C ALA A 151 22.81 16.46 -2.59
N MET A 152 21.66 15.79 -2.77
CA MET A 152 21.47 14.75 -3.80
C MET A 152 20.34 15.01 -4.82
N CYS A 153 19.67 16.16 -4.76
CA CYS A 153 18.63 16.55 -5.73
C CYS A 153 19.17 17.63 -6.68
N ARG A 154 20.20 17.31 -7.50
CA ARG A 154 20.60 18.10 -8.68
C ARG A 154 20.91 17.18 -9.83
#